data_e5992af58d691990a2253937468510ee
#
_entry.id   e5992af58d691990a2253937468510ee
#
_cell.length_a   1.000
_cell.length_b   1.000
_cell.length_c   1.000
_cell.angle_alpha   90.00
_cell.angle_beta   90.00
_cell.angle_gamma   90.00
#
_symmetry.space_group_name_H-M   'P 1'
#
loop_
_entity.id
_entity.type
_entity.pdbx_description
1 polymer ?
#
loop_
_entity_poly.entity_id
_entity_poly.type
_entity_poly.pdbx_seq_one_letter_code
_entity_poly.pdbx_strand_id
1 'polypeptide(L)'
;MFNWLTRASIYIRIKPDWLSVRVVRKNGQHSQYEDTPQIVIKLKAKSQPEVLAVGSAAKSFPVNKKDGVSLVNGFEHPRTIISDFDIAQLTLHSFLSKAWFGNDALKSPKILLSPRLIMHPLDKLEGGLTPVEIRALIELGSQVGARDVIIYQEPRQLSNEEILSLEFDKYRFRPFWELSD
;
A
#
# COMPACT_ATOMS: atom_id res chain seq x y z
N MET A 1 -1.32 -10.87 -26.75
CA MET A 1 -0.46 -9.66 -26.68
C MET A 1 -0.68 -8.83 -25.41
N PHE A 2 -0.87 -9.46 -24.21
CA PHE A 2 -1.13 -8.78 -22.93
C PHE A 2 -0.17 -9.19 -21.80
N ASN A 3 1.02 -9.69 -22.13
CA ASN A 3 1.92 -10.33 -21.16
C ASN A 3 2.86 -9.35 -20.40
N TRP A 4 2.83 -8.07 -20.71
CA TRP A 4 3.67 -7.05 -20.07
C TRP A 4 3.05 -6.45 -18.81
N LEU A 5 1.72 -6.44 -18.72
CA LEU A 5 0.97 -5.89 -17.57
C LEU A 5 1.07 -6.77 -16.31
N THR A 6 1.29 -8.07 -16.47
CA THR A 6 1.28 -9.05 -15.37
C THR A 6 2.61 -9.21 -14.63
N ARG A 7 3.65 -8.44 -14.97
CA ARG A 7 5.02 -8.64 -14.48
C ARG A 7 5.62 -7.40 -13.80
N ALA A 8 4.82 -6.52 -13.24
CA ALA A 8 5.30 -5.45 -12.41
C ALA A 8 5.50 -5.91 -10.96
N SER A 9 6.56 -5.42 -10.33
CA SER A 9 6.74 -5.45 -8.88
C SER A 9 6.46 -4.05 -8.34
N ILE A 10 5.82 -3.95 -7.20
CA ILE A 10 5.48 -2.69 -6.56
C ILE A 10 6.16 -2.67 -5.20
N TYR A 11 6.89 -1.60 -4.94
CA TYR A 11 7.59 -1.37 -3.69
C TYR A 11 6.89 -0.26 -2.91
N ILE A 12 6.44 -0.60 -1.71
CA ILE A 12 5.62 0.26 -0.86
C ILE A 12 6.38 0.54 0.42
N ARG A 13 6.71 1.81 0.68
CA ARG A 13 7.35 2.26 1.92
C ARG A 13 6.33 2.98 2.78
N ILE A 14 6.24 2.59 4.05
CA ILE A 14 5.15 2.99 4.95
C ILE A 14 5.72 3.67 6.19
N LYS A 15 5.26 4.91 6.45
CA LYS A 15 5.39 5.65 7.70
C LYS A 15 4.02 6.24 8.08
N PRO A 16 3.78 6.63 9.34
CA PRO A 16 2.54 7.25 9.76
C PRO A 16 2.20 8.55 9.02
N ASP A 17 3.21 9.31 8.64
CA ASP A 17 3.11 10.62 7.99
C ASP A 17 3.49 10.62 6.52
N TRP A 18 3.98 9.49 5.99
CA TRP A 18 4.46 9.39 4.61
C TRP A 18 4.28 7.97 4.03
N LEU A 19 3.77 7.91 2.83
CA LEU A 19 3.58 6.67 2.07
C LEU A 19 4.14 6.86 0.66
N SER A 20 4.95 5.90 0.20
CA SER A 20 5.50 5.89 -1.15
C SER A 20 5.20 4.58 -1.84
N VAL A 21 4.69 4.67 -3.05
CA VAL A 21 4.41 3.53 -3.92
C VAL A 21 5.22 3.69 -5.21
N ARG A 22 6.12 2.75 -5.47
CA ARG A 22 6.93 2.68 -6.69
C ARG A 22 6.58 1.45 -7.49
N VAL A 23 6.13 1.64 -8.71
CA VAL A 23 5.83 0.58 -9.69
C VAL A 23 7.06 0.39 -10.56
N VAL A 24 7.65 -0.81 -10.55
CA VAL A 24 8.82 -1.16 -11.37
C VAL A 24 8.42 -2.23 -12.37
N ARG A 25 8.67 -1.96 -13.66
CA ARG A 25 8.32 -2.83 -14.78
C ARG A 25 9.56 -3.54 -15.31
N LYS A 26 9.40 -4.73 -15.87
CA LYS A 26 10.52 -5.53 -16.40
C LYS A 26 11.35 -4.84 -17.48
N ASN A 27 10.80 -3.88 -18.18
CA ASN A 27 11.51 -3.08 -19.19
C ASN A 27 12.37 -1.94 -18.59
N GLY A 28 12.54 -1.90 -17.27
CA GLY A 28 13.29 -0.86 -16.56
C GLY A 28 12.52 0.42 -16.31
N GLN A 29 11.33 0.59 -16.90
CA GLN A 29 10.49 1.75 -16.60
C GLN A 29 9.94 1.66 -15.18
N HIS A 30 9.89 2.80 -14.52
CA HIS A 30 9.25 2.92 -13.21
C HIS A 30 8.38 4.17 -13.14
N SER A 31 7.41 4.14 -12.27
CA SER A 31 6.59 5.29 -11.86
C SER A 31 6.45 5.27 -10.34
N GLN A 32 6.31 6.45 -9.73
CA GLN A 32 6.24 6.59 -8.28
C GLN A 32 5.22 7.66 -7.92
N TYR A 33 4.48 7.40 -6.86
CA TYR A 33 3.68 8.39 -6.16
C TYR A 33 4.01 8.33 -4.67
N GLU A 34 4.27 9.49 -4.07
CA GLU A 34 4.54 9.61 -2.63
C GLU A 34 3.89 10.87 -2.08
N ASP A 35 3.31 10.75 -0.90
CA ASP A 35 2.63 11.83 -0.21
C ASP A 35 2.32 11.41 1.24
N THR A 36 1.67 12.27 2.02
CA THR A 36 1.09 11.90 3.31
C THR A 36 -0.05 10.87 3.10
N PRO A 37 -0.18 9.83 3.96
CA PRO A 37 -1.20 8.78 3.81
C PRO A 37 -2.59 9.22 4.28
N GLN A 38 -2.90 10.50 4.19
CA GLN A 38 -4.21 11.04 4.54
C GLN A 38 -5.15 10.96 3.36
N ILE A 39 -6.41 10.61 3.64
CA ILE A 39 -7.49 10.62 2.67
C ILE A 39 -8.72 11.31 3.24
N VAL A 40 -9.49 11.97 2.37
CA VAL A 40 -10.84 12.41 2.69
C VAL A 40 -11.83 11.40 2.14
N ILE A 41 -12.66 10.90 3.02
CA ILE A 41 -13.73 9.97 2.69
C ILE A 41 -15.10 10.59 2.91
N LYS A 42 -16.06 10.16 2.08
CA LYS A 42 -17.49 10.42 2.30
C LYS A 42 -18.20 9.11 2.58
N LEU A 43 -18.79 9.00 3.76
CA LEU A 43 -19.61 7.85 4.12
C LEU A 43 -20.90 7.85 3.30
N LYS A 44 -21.24 6.71 2.74
CA LYS A 44 -22.50 6.48 2.01
C LYS A 44 -23.30 5.39 2.72
N ALA A 45 -24.61 5.58 2.83
CA ALA A 45 -25.48 4.57 3.40
C ALA A 45 -25.39 3.26 2.55
N LYS A 46 -25.11 2.14 3.22
CA LYS A 46 -25.07 0.78 2.64
C LYS A 46 -24.05 0.55 1.51
N SER A 47 -23.01 1.39 1.38
CA SER A 47 -21.93 1.19 0.39
C SER A 47 -20.56 1.52 0.99
N GLN A 48 -19.51 1.11 0.29
CA GLN A 48 -18.15 1.49 0.68
C GLN A 48 -17.97 3.02 0.65
N PRO A 49 -17.14 3.59 1.55
CA PRO A 49 -16.83 5.01 1.54
C PRO A 49 -16.27 5.45 0.19
N GLU A 50 -16.64 6.65 -0.23
CA GLU A 50 -16.06 7.29 -1.41
C GLU A 50 -14.84 8.10 -1.04
N VAL A 51 -13.72 7.89 -1.73
CA VAL A 51 -12.51 8.69 -1.54
C VAL A 51 -12.63 9.96 -2.39
N LEU A 52 -12.62 11.13 -1.72
CA LEU A 52 -12.77 12.45 -2.35
C LEU A 52 -11.42 13.12 -2.62
N ALA A 53 -10.44 12.91 -1.75
CA ALA A 53 -9.10 13.47 -1.89
C ALA A 53 -8.05 12.57 -1.23
N VAL A 54 -6.80 12.64 -1.70
CA VAL A 54 -5.70 11.78 -1.27
C VAL A 54 -4.42 12.61 -1.13
N GLY A 55 -3.64 12.32 -0.10
CA GLY A 55 -2.35 12.95 0.13
C GLY A 55 -2.47 14.39 0.63
N SER A 56 -1.57 15.25 0.20
CA SER A 56 -1.57 16.68 0.55
C SER A 56 -2.85 17.40 0.12
N ALA A 57 -3.48 16.97 -0.96
CA ALA A 57 -4.78 17.49 -1.38
C ALA A 57 -5.88 17.21 -0.36
N ALA A 58 -5.78 16.12 0.41
CA ALA A 58 -6.74 15.79 1.47
C ALA A 58 -6.68 16.80 2.62
N LYS A 59 -5.49 17.35 2.94
CA LYS A 59 -5.33 18.36 4.00
C LYS A 59 -6.04 19.68 3.69
N SER A 60 -6.12 20.03 2.42
CA SER A 60 -6.75 21.28 1.94
C SER A 60 -8.22 21.10 1.58
N PHE A 61 -8.74 19.87 1.65
CA PHE A 61 -10.11 19.58 1.27
C PHE A 61 -11.09 20.03 2.37
N PRO A 62 -12.20 20.71 2.01
CA PRO A 62 -13.20 21.12 3.00
C PRO A 62 -13.88 19.90 3.63
N VAL A 63 -13.73 19.75 4.93
CA VAL A 63 -14.30 18.64 5.71
C VAL A 63 -15.54 19.10 6.45
N ASN A 64 -16.67 18.42 6.26
CA ASN A 64 -17.89 18.64 7.01
C ASN A 64 -18.43 17.30 7.55
N LYS A 65 -18.24 17.06 8.83
CA LYS A 65 -18.71 15.82 9.49
C LYS A 65 -20.21 15.62 9.41
N LYS A 66 -21.01 16.70 9.34
CA LYS A 66 -22.48 16.61 9.22
C LYS A 66 -22.89 16.00 7.88
N ASP A 67 -22.07 16.16 6.85
CA ASP A 67 -22.29 15.60 5.51
C ASP A 67 -21.63 14.22 5.34
N GLY A 68 -21.13 13.63 6.44
CA GLY A 68 -20.42 12.35 6.40
C GLY A 68 -19.02 12.41 5.79
N VAL A 69 -18.44 13.63 5.69
CA VAL A 69 -17.09 13.84 5.11
C VAL A 69 -16.07 13.96 6.23
N SER A 70 -15.03 13.14 6.19
CA SER A 70 -13.99 13.06 7.21
C SER A 70 -12.60 12.93 6.60
N LEU A 71 -11.62 13.61 7.22
CA LEU A 71 -10.19 13.40 6.97
C LEU A 71 -9.70 12.29 7.90
N VAL A 72 -9.07 11.27 7.35
CA VAL A 72 -8.63 10.07 8.07
C VAL A 72 -7.25 9.60 7.61
N ASN A 73 -6.57 8.85 8.48
CA ASN A 73 -5.29 8.21 8.20
C ASN A 73 -5.26 6.81 8.83
N GLY A 74 -5.18 5.77 8.03
CA GLY A 74 -5.19 4.38 8.49
C GLY A 74 -3.83 3.87 9.00
N PHE A 75 -2.77 4.70 8.95
CA PHE A 75 -1.40 4.36 9.39
C PHE A 75 -0.94 5.16 10.62
N GLU A 76 -1.77 6.04 11.14
CA GLU A 76 -1.41 6.89 12.27
C GLU A 76 -1.86 6.26 13.61
N HIS A 77 -0.92 5.62 14.30
CA HIS A 77 -1.12 5.06 15.64
C HIS A 77 0.21 5.04 16.40
N PRO A 78 0.21 5.25 17.74
CA PRO A 78 1.46 5.30 18.53
C PRO A 78 2.21 3.95 18.61
N ARG A 79 1.53 2.82 18.40
CA ARG A 79 2.10 1.47 18.66
C ARG A 79 2.07 0.51 17.49
N THR A 80 1.19 0.69 16.51
CA THR A 80 1.01 -0.23 15.39
C THR A 80 1.24 0.48 14.06
N ILE A 81 1.57 -0.28 13.02
CA ILE A 81 1.76 0.24 11.68
C ILE A 81 0.42 0.56 11.03
N ILE A 82 -0.60 -0.24 11.30
CA ILE A 82 -1.96 -0.07 10.79
C ILE A 82 -2.87 0.26 11.97
N SER A 83 -3.52 1.43 11.94
CA SER A 83 -4.48 1.87 12.95
C SER A 83 -5.92 1.51 12.61
N ASP A 84 -6.24 1.59 11.33
CA ASP A 84 -7.56 1.25 10.77
C ASP A 84 -7.33 0.53 9.44
N PHE A 85 -7.73 -0.73 9.39
CA PHE A 85 -7.44 -1.61 8.24
C PHE A 85 -8.20 -1.18 6.98
N ASP A 86 -9.47 -0.82 7.12
CA ASP A 86 -10.31 -0.41 5.99
C ASP A 86 -9.83 0.92 5.40
N ILE A 87 -9.46 1.87 6.26
CA ILE A 87 -8.88 3.16 5.82
C ILE A 87 -7.51 2.96 5.19
N ALA A 88 -6.65 2.10 5.77
CA ALA A 88 -5.35 1.77 5.19
C ALA A 88 -5.50 1.13 3.80
N GLN A 89 -6.49 0.24 3.61
CA GLN A 89 -6.80 -0.40 2.34
C GLN A 89 -7.24 0.64 1.28
N LEU A 90 -8.16 1.54 1.63
CA LEU A 90 -8.61 2.62 0.73
C LEU A 90 -7.47 3.56 0.36
N THR A 91 -6.63 3.90 1.34
CA THR A 91 -5.44 4.74 1.13
C THR A 91 -4.47 4.06 0.17
N LEU A 92 -4.11 2.81 0.45
CA LEU A 92 -3.16 2.06 -0.37
C LEU A 92 -3.67 1.85 -1.78
N HIS A 93 -4.95 1.50 -1.95
CA HIS A 93 -5.58 1.39 -3.27
C HIS A 93 -5.49 2.71 -4.06
N SER A 94 -5.72 3.84 -3.40
CA SER A 94 -5.65 5.17 -4.02
C SER A 94 -4.22 5.52 -4.46
N PHE A 95 -3.22 5.22 -3.60
CA PHE A 95 -1.81 5.43 -3.91
C PHE A 95 -1.31 4.54 -5.05
N LEU A 96 -1.70 3.26 -5.03
CA LEU A 96 -1.42 2.32 -6.12
C LEU A 96 -1.98 2.83 -7.45
N SER A 97 -3.23 3.31 -7.45
CA SER A 97 -3.87 3.86 -8.63
C SER A 97 -3.12 5.08 -9.16
N LYS A 98 -2.72 6.01 -8.28
CA LYS A 98 -1.93 7.20 -8.66
C LYS A 98 -0.54 6.84 -9.18
N ALA A 99 0.16 5.90 -8.53
CA ALA A 99 1.47 5.45 -8.98
C ALA A 99 1.42 4.75 -10.35
N TRP A 100 0.30 4.05 -10.65
CA TRP A 100 0.14 3.27 -11.88
C TRP A 100 -0.35 4.13 -13.06
N PHE A 101 -1.35 4.99 -12.81
CA PHE A 101 -2.09 5.72 -13.84
C PHE A 101 -1.87 7.25 -13.81
N GLY A 102 -1.12 7.77 -12.83
CA GLY A 102 -0.92 9.21 -12.67
C GLY A 102 -2.19 9.93 -12.23
N ASN A 103 -2.39 11.15 -12.72
CA ASN A 103 -3.51 12.00 -12.30
C ASN A 103 -4.90 11.51 -12.76
N ASP A 104 -4.97 10.58 -13.72
CA ASP A 104 -6.22 9.98 -14.20
C ASP A 104 -6.71 8.81 -13.32
N ALA A 105 -6.01 8.53 -12.23
CA ALA A 105 -6.21 7.39 -11.35
C ALA A 105 -7.62 7.26 -10.75
N LEU A 106 -8.31 8.36 -10.49
CA LEU A 106 -9.68 8.36 -9.94
C LEU A 106 -10.74 7.82 -10.90
N LYS A 107 -10.41 7.70 -12.18
CA LYS A 107 -11.29 7.19 -13.25
C LYS A 107 -10.93 5.76 -13.68
N SER A 108 -9.89 5.18 -13.10
CA SER A 108 -9.37 3.88 -13.55
C SER A 108 -10.12 2.72 -12.96
N PRO A 109 -10.37 1.66 -13.75
CA PRO A 109 -10.95 0.43 -13.25
C PRO A 109 -10.01 -0.21 -12.20
N LYS A 110 -10.58 -1.04 -11.33
CA LYS A 110 -9.86 -1.85 -10.33
C LYS A 110 -8.56 -2.39 -10.94
N ILE A 111 -7.46 -2.34 -10.19
CA ILE A 111 -6.17 -2.89 -10.62
C ILE A 111 -6.34 -4.39 -10.84
N LEU A 112 -6.63 -4.77 -12.07
CA LEU A 112 -6.84 -6.18 -12.50
C LEU A 112 -5.54 -6.97 -12.64
N LEU A 113 -4.41 -6.43 -12.17
CA LEU A 113 -3.09 -6.88 -12.64
C LEU A 113 -2.36 -7.81 -11.70
N SER A 114 -2.92 -8.18 -10.56
CA SER A 114 -2.30 -9.09 -9.58
C SER A 114 -0.78 -8.90 -9.48
N PRO A 115 -0.27 -7.71 -9.11
CA PRO A 115 1.16 -7.45 -9.02
C PRO A 115 1.77 -8.20 -7.83
N ARG A 116 3.11 -8.27 -7.80
CA ARG A 116 3.83 -8.59 -6.57
C ARG A 116 4.02 -7.30 -5.78
N LEU A 117 3.72 -7.32 -4.49
CA LEU A 117 3.99 -6.21 -3.59
C LEU A 117 5.15 -6.53 -2.65
N ILE A 118 6.01 -5.53 -2.45
CA ILE A 118 7.04 -5.53 -1.40
C ILE A 118 6.65 -4.43 -0.42
N MET A 119 6.22 -4.84 0.77
CA MET A 119 5.79 -3.95 1.85
C MET A 119 6.99 -3.67 2.76
N HIS A 120 7.36 -2.40 2.88
CA HIS A 120 8.51 -1.95 3.66
C HIS A 120 8.06 -0.91 4.71
N PRO A 121 7.65 -1.34 5.90
CA PRO A 121 7.45 -0.44 7.02
C PRO A 121 8.79 0.16 7.45
N LEU A 122 8.81 1.47 7.74
CA LEU A 122 10.00 2.23 8.10
C LEU A 122 9.96 2.80 9.52
N ASP A 123 8.89 2.51 10.24
CA ASP A 123 8.67 2.99 11.61
C ASP A 123 8.16 1.87 12.51
N LYS A 124 8.34 2.02 13.82
CA LYS A 124 7.88 1.07 14.84
C LYS A 124 8.47 -0.34 14.69
N LEU A 125 9.74 -0.39 14.31
CA LEU A 125 10.48 -1.64 14.09
C LEU A 125 11.34 -2.05 15.30
N GLU A 126 11.21 -1.41 16.44
CA GLU A 126 11.93 -1.79 17.66
C GLU A 126 11.55 -3.21 18.08
N GLY A 127 12.53 -4.10 18.06
CA GLY A 127 12.32 -5.54 18.29
C GLY A 127 11.79 -6.32 17.09
N GLY A 128 11.68 -5.71 15.91
CA GLY A 128 11.13 -6.29 14.68
C GLY A 128 9.61 -6.28 14.65
N LEU A 129 9.06 -6.67 13.50
CA LEU A 129 7.60 -6.82 13.34
C LEU A 129 7.10 -8.05 14.10
N THR A 130 6.01 -7.90 14.80
CA THR A 130 5.28 -9.02 15.38
C THR A 130 4.62 -9.88 14.29
N PRO A 131 4.38 -11.17 14.52
CA PRO A 131 3.64 -12.03 13.58
C PRO A 131 2.26 -11.47 13.19
N VAL A 132 1.61 -10.74 14.10
CA VAL A 132 0.31 -10.10 13.84
C VAL A 132 0.44 -8.95 12.85
N GLU A 133 1.46 -8.11 13.01
CA GLU A 133 1.74 -6.99 12.09
C GLU A 133 2.14 -7.49 10.71
N ILE A 134 2.98 -8.52 10.65
CA ILE A 134 3.34 -9.18 9.39
C ILE A 134 2.09 -9.67 8.67
N ARG A 135 1.21 -10.37 9.41
CA ARG A 135 -0.04 -10.89 8.85
C ARG A 135 -0.98 -9.77 8.39
N ALA A 136 -1.09 -8.70 9.15
CA ALA A 136 -1.90 -7.54 8.78
C ALA A 136 -1.38 -6.87 7.49
N LEU A 137 -0.06 -6.71 7.33
CA LEU A 137 0.55 -6.18 6.12
C LEU A 137 0.32 -7.10 4.90
N ILE A 138 0.44 -8.42 5.08
CA ILE A 138 0.17 -9.40 4.02
C ILE A 138 -1.30 -9.34 3.59
N GLU A 139 -2.21 -9.31 4.56
CA GLU A 139 -3.64 -9.21 4.28
C GLU A 139 -3.98 -7.91 3.55
N LEU A 140 -3.42 -6.78 4.02
CA LEU A 140 -3.59 -5.47 3.37
C LEU A 140 -3.13 -5.50 1.91
N GLY A 141 -1.96 -6.10 1.63
CA GLY A 141 -1.45 -6.27 0.28
C GLY A 141 -2.34 -7.16 -0.59
N SER A 142 -2.87 -8.24 -0.02
CA SER A 142 -3.78 -9.16 -0.71
C SER A 142 -5.11 -8.49 -1.05
N GLN A 143 -5.68 -7.71 -0.13
CA GLN A 143 -6.95 -6.99 -0.32
C GLN A 143 -6.88 -5.91 -1.40
N VAL A 144 -5.71 -5.34 -1.66
CA VAL A 144 -5.53 -4.41 -2.79
C VAL A 144 -5.20 -5.11 -4.11
N GLY A 145 -5.27 -6.44 -4.15
CA GLY A 145 -5.18 -7.25 -5.36
C GLY A 145 -3.80 -7.81 -5.68
N ALA A 146 -2.88 -7.88 -4.72
CA ALA A 146 -1.59 -8.54 -4.92
C ALA A 146 -1.75 -10.05 -5.05
N ARG A 147 -0.93 -10.66 -5.94
CA ARG A 147 -0.78 -12.13 -6.03
C ARG A 147 0.26 -12.68 -5.04
N ASP A 148 1.19 -11.83 -4.62
CA ASP A 148 2.32 -12.19 -3.77
C ASP A 148 2.69 -10.95 -2.94
N VAL A 149 2.81 -11.10 -1.64
CA VAL A 149 3.17 -10.03 -0.72
C VAL A 149 4.43 -10.43 0.04
N ILE A 150 5.45 -9.61 -0.07
CA ILE A 150 6.74 -9.78 0.57
C ILE A 150 6.92 -8.68 1.60
N ILE A 151 7.36 -9.03 2.80
CA ILE A 151 7.71 -8.06 3.84
C ILE A 151 9.22 -7.87 3.82
N TYR A 152 9.65 -6.61 3.77
CA TYR A 152 11.04 -6.20 3.84
C TYR A 152 11.24 -5.32 5.07
N GLN A 153 12.23 -5.62 5.92
CA GLN A 153 12.41 -5.00 7.24
C GLN A 153 13.76 -4.30 7.43
N GLU A 154 14.65 -4.41 6.44
CA GLU A 154 15.95 -3.75 6.53
C GLU A 154 15.82 -2.22 6.38
N PRO A 155 16.69 -1.42 7.02
CA PRO A 155 16.55 0.04 7.02
C PRO A 155 16.84 0.70 5.67
N ARG A 156 17.55 0.00 4.77
CA ARG A 156 17.93 0.55 3.46
C ARG A 156 16.81 0.46 2.43
N GLN A 157 16.79 1.38 1.50
CA GLN A 157 15.89 1.34 0.36
C GLN A 157 16.39 0.34 -0.69
N LEU A 158 15.45 -0.40 -1.31
CA LEU A 158 15.75 -1.29 -2.43
C LEU A 158 15.94 -0.52 -3.74
N SER A 159 16.89 -0.99 -4.57
CA SER A 159 17.04 -0.54 -5.96
C SER A 159 15.95 -1.14 -6.86
N ASN A 160 15.80 -0.63 -8.08
CA ASN A 160 14.84 -1.18 -9.03
C ASN A 160 15.22 -2.61 -9.47
N GLU A 161 16.51 -2.91 -9.56
CA GLU A 161 17.05 -4.23 -9.88
C GLU A 161 16.68 -5.23 -8.78
N GLU A 162 16.90 -4.88 -7.51
CA GLU A 162 16.53 -5.72 -6.36
C GLU A 162 15.02 -5.95 -6.28
N ILE A 163 14.20 -4.93 -6.54
CA ILE A 163 12.73 -5.04 -6.58
C ILE A 163 12.28 -6.05 -7.65
N LEU A 164 12.98 -6.15 -8.78
CA LEU A 164 12.65 -7.08 -9.86
C LEU A 164 13.21 -8.48 -9.63
N SER A 165 14.49 -8.59 -9.20
CA SER A 165 15.18 -9.86 -8.98
C SER A 165 14.77 -10.54 -7.68
N LEU A 166 14.35 -9.76 -6.67
CA LEU A 166 14.11 -10.19 -5.29
C LEU A 166 15.38 -10.73 -4.60
N GLU A 167 16.53 -10.24 -5.00
CA GLU A 167 17.82 -10.56 -4.39
C GLU A 167 18.09 -9.66 -3.20
N PHE A 168 17.32 -9.84 -2.13
CA PHE A 168 17.45 -9.17 -0.84
C PHE A 168 16.92 -10.07 0.26
N ASP A 169 17.29 -9.79 1.50
CA ASP A 169 16.75 -10.49 2.67
C ASP A 169 15.27 -10.18 2.83
N LYS A 170 14.44 -11.21 2.85
CA LYS A 170 12.98 -11.07 2.81
C LYS A 170 12.30 -12.04 3.74
N TYR A 171 11.31 -11.52 4.45
CA TYR A 171 10.37 -12.37 5.17
C TYR A 171 9.23 -12.77 4.22
N ARG A 172 9.06 -14.09 4.04
CA ARG A 172 7.86 -14.67 3.43
C ARG A 172 7.09 -15.39 4.52
N PHE A 173 5.83 -15.05 4.68
CA PHE A 173 4.95 -15.80 5.56
C PHE A 173 4.83 -17.23 5.02
N ARG A 174 5.28 -18.21 5.84
CA ARG A 174 4.95 -19.62 5.65
C ARG A 174 3.94 -20.00 6.72
N PRO A 175 2.75 -20.44 6.34
CA PRO A 175 1.79 -20.92 7.32
C PRO A 175 2.39 -22.10 8.10
N PHE A 176 2.01 -22.26 9.35
CA PHE A 176 2.57 -23.27 10.27
C PHE A 176 2.57 -24.69 9.68
N TRP A 177 1.57 -25.04 8.87
CA TRP A 177 1.48 -26.37 8.23
C TRP A 177 2.46 -26.59 7.08
N GLU A 178 3.15 -25.57 6.58
CA GLU A 178 4.26 -25.70 5.61
C GLU A 178 5.64 -25.84 6.28
N LEU A 179 5.70 -25.78 7.61
CA LEU A 179 6.94 -25.91 8.39
C LEU A 179 7.17 -27.34 8.90
N SER A 180 6.33 -28.30 8.53
CA SER A 180 6.36 -29.68 9.02
C SER A 180 6.90 -30.62 7.93
N ASP A 181 8.14 -30.40 7.47
CA ASP A 181 8.97 -31.38 6.76
C ASP A 181 10.31 -31.52 7.46
#